data_7fa4600f0f2be86dbc5333b23744dc29
#
_entry.id   7fa4600f0f2be86dbc5333b23744dc29
#
_cell.length_a   1.000
_cell.length_b   1.000
_cell.length_c   1.000
_cell.angle_alpha   90.00
_cell.angle_beta   90.00
_cell.angle_gamma   90.00
#
_symmetry.space_group_name_H-M   'P 1'
#
loop_
_entity.id
_entity.type
_entity.pdbx_description
1 polymer ?
#
loop_
_entity_poly.entity_id
_entity_poly.type
_entity_poly.pdbx_seq_one_letter_code
_entity_poly.pdbx_strand_id
1 'polypeptide(L)'
;MAVSEVPLVFVVGTGRCGTHTMWRVFESLPNTLSTHEGAGIVHAGPPSSLGKRLSMGCMPEFNAYLYHYAGEDIFRRTFEPDAEMTTLMDRCFAIRSSSIAWCRTNGIAYCDANAFGFNFINYLHTKFPSAKFIHLVRDGYACVRSWSRRDASTYPERLPAPGGISWLLAKPAPFPSEVVHGSWAHFDRLQRISWFWNTVNANIAERFDRIPVANKRVLKIEEVTQETIPGILNFCGLPQEFKPDSLAPDDPSAGPAIEWTPENERKFNALAAPMMEKLGYALR
;
A
#
# COMPACT_ATOMS: atom_id res chain seq x y z
N MET A 1 25.07 21.16 15.01
CA MET A 1 23.75 21.66 14.59
C MET A 1 22.77 20.52 14.73
N ALA A 2 21.66 20.70 15.44
CA ALA A 2 20.60 19.70 15.48
C ALA A 2 20.03 19.60 14.05
N VAL A 3 20.06 18.39 13.46
CA VAL A 3 19.42 18.13 12.18
C VAL A 3 17.93 18.35 12.41
N SER A 4 17.34 19.36 11.77
CA SER A 4 15.90 19.58 11.86
C SER A 4 15.19 18.32 11.38
N GLU A 5 14.22 17.84 12.15
CA GLU A 5 13.46 16.66 11.80
C GLU A 5 12.55 17.01 10.61
N VAL A 6 12.89 16.47 9.44
CA VAL A 6 12.07 16.68 8.23
C VAL A 6 10.84 15.80 8.27
N PRO A 7 9.70 16.24 7.69
CA PRO A 7 8.51 15.41 7.58
C PRO A 7 8.79 14.10 6.85
N LEU A 8 8.36 12.98 7.46
CA LEU A 8 8.35 11.66 6.84
C LEU A 8 6.90 11.19 6.77
N VAL A 9 6.43 10.84 5.57
CA VAL A 9 5.04 10.45 5.33
C VAL A 9 5.00 9.11 4.60
N PHE A 10 4.22 8.16 5.12
CA PHE A 10 3.99 6.87 4.52
C PHE A 10 2.49 6.68 4.26
N VAL A 11 2.12 6.54 3.00
CA VAL A 11 0.75 6.22 2.58
C VAL A 11 0.69 4.76 2.17
N VAL A 12 -0.17 4.01 2.82
CA VAL A 12 -0.35 2.56 2.59
C VAL A 12 -1.80 2.23 2.24
N GLY A 13 -2.04 1.14 1.56
CA GLY A 13 -3.38 0.68 1.19
C GLY A 13 -3.34 -0.65 0.44
N THR A 14 -4.44 -0.98 -0.23
CA THR A 14 -4.60 -2.27 -0.94
C THR A 14 -4.12 -2.25 -2.40
N GLY A 15 -3.61 -1.13 -2.89
CA GLY A 15 -3.53 -0.87 -4.32
C GLY A 15 -4.90 -0.53 -4.92
N ARG A 16 -4.90 0.16 -6.03
CA ARG A 16 -6.12 0.68 -6.69
C ARG A 16 -6.99 1.58 -5.77
N CYS A 17 -6.44 1.98 -4.65
CA CYS A 17 -7.07 2.87 -3.66
C CYS A 17 -6.64 4.34 -3.81
N GLY A 18 -5.83 4.69 -4.82
CA GLY A 18 -5.43 6.08 -5.09
C GLY A 18 -4.04 6.47 -4.59
N THR A 19 -3.18 5.51 -4.26
CA THR A 19 -1.79 5.80 -3.85
C THR A 19 -1.01 6.57 -4.91
N HIS A 20 -1.27 6.32 -6.19
CA HIS A 20 -0.68 7.09 -7.29
C HIS A 20 -1.13 8.56 -7.29
N THR A 21 -2.40 8.83 -7.00
CA THR A 21 -2.91 10.21 -6.84
C THR A 21 -2.19 10.93 -5.69
N MET A 22 -2.06 10.28 -4.53
CA MET A 22 -1.33 10.85 -3.39
C MET A 22 0.15 11.08 -3.71
N TRP A 23 0.79 10.16 -4.44
CA TRP A 23 2.15 10.36 -4.92
C TRP A 23 2.28 11.63 -5.78
N ARG A 24 1.40 11.82 -6.75
CA ARG A 24 1.40 13.02 -7.62
C ARG A 24 1.17 14.32 -6.83
N VAL A 25 0.29 14.29 -5.84
CA VAL A 25 0.10 15.44 -4.94
C VAL A 25 1.42 15.77 -4.24
N PHE A 26 2.07 14.80 -3.61
CA PHE A 26 3.35 15.03 -2.93
C PHE A 26 4.48 15.43 -3.89
N GLU A 27 4.53 14.85 -5.10
CA GLU A 27 5.51 15.20 -6.13
C GLU A 27 5.36 16.66 -6.61
N SER A 28 4.15 17.21 -6.51
CA SER A 28 3.87 18.60 -6.89
C SER A 28 4.34 19.64 -5.85
N LEU A 29 4.70 19.20 -4.63
CA LEU A 29 5.09 20.09 -3.54
C LEU A 29 6.55 20.53 -3.64
N PRO A 30 6.87 21.79 -3.25
CA PRO A 30 8.24 22.21 -3.13
C PRO A 30 8.97 21.49 -2.00
N ASN A 31 10.28 21.30 -2.15
CA ASN A 31 11.14 20.68 -1.14
C ASN A 31 10.64 19.32 -0.62
N THR A 32 10.08 18.52 -1.51
CA THR A 32 9.56 17.19 -1.20
C THR A 32 10.11 16.15 -2.18
N LEU A 33 10.66 15.07 -1.67
CA LEU A 33 10.95 13.86 -2.43
C LEU A 33 9.79 12.89 -2.27
N SER A 34 9.08 12.64 -3.34
CA SER A 34 7.96 11.69 -3.35
C SER A 34 8.30 10.42 -4.12
N THR A 35 7.93 9.26 -3.56
CA THR A 35 8.16 7.94 -4.17
C THR A 35 6.86 7.16 -4.30
N HIS A 36 6.78 6.31 -5.34
CA HIS A 36 5.66 5.39 -5.57
C HIS A 36 6.18 4.06 -6.12
N GLU A 37 5.98 2.97 -5.41
CA GLU A 37 6.38 1.60 -5.82
C GLU A 37 7.83 1.51 -6.35
N GLY A 38 8.75 2.30 -5.81
CA GLY A 38 10.13 2.38 -6.25
C GLY A 38 10.42 3.45 -7.30
N ALA A 39 9.42 4.07 -7.92
CA ALA A 39 9.61 5.25 -8.77
C ALA A 39 10.00 6.48 -7.92
N GLY A 40 10.79 7.38 -8.49
CA GLY A 40 11.19 8.64 -7.81
C GLY A 40 12.32 8.48 -6.79
N ILE A 41 13.00 7.34 -6.72
CA ILE A 41 14.18 7.19 -5.86
C ILE A 41 15.35 7.94 -6.50
N VAL A 42 15.97 8.82 -5.71
CA VAL A 42 17.14 9.59 -6.13
C VAL A 42 18.25 8.65 -6.60
N HIS A 43 18.82 8.94 -7.76
CA HIS A 43 19.89 8.19 -8.42
C HIS A 43 19.52 6.94 -9.21
N ALA A 44 18.23 6.62 -9.36
CA ALA A 44 17.81 5.49 -10.17
C ALA A 44 17.13 5.97 -11.46
N GLY A 45 17.72 5.72 -12.60
CA GLY A 45 17.01 5.85 -13.88
C GLY A 45 15.83 4.86 -13.96
N PRO A 46 14.95 4.96 -14.95
CA PRO A 46 13.78 4.10 -15.07
C PRO A 46 14.17 2.61 -15.01
N PRO A 47 13.44 1.77 -14.26
CA PRO A 47 13.81 0.38 -14.10
C PRO A 47 13.62 -0.42 -15.39
N SER A 48 14.71 -0.93 -15.93
CA SER A 48 14.72 -1.69 -17.19
C SER A 48 14.74 -3.21 -17.01
N SER A 49 14.95 -3.70 -15.78
CA SER A 49 15.00 -5.13 -15.49
C SER A 49 14.54 -5.45 -14.06
N LEU A 50 14.18 -6.70 -13.78
CA LEU A 50 13.80 -7.16 -12.44
C LEU A 50 14.91 -6.87 -11.41
N GLY A 51 16.16 -7.19 -11.74
CA GLY A 51 17.29 -6.92 -10.85
C GLY A 51 17.44 -5.44 -10.51
N LYS A 52 17.20 -4.55 -11.49
CA LYS A 52 17.22 -3.11 -11.28
C LYS A 52 16.03 -2.65 -10.42
N ARG A 53 14.83 -3.22 -10.63
CA ARG A 53 13.65 -2.95 -9.79
C ARG A 53 13.88 -3.38 -8.34
N LEU A 54 14.48 -4.54 -8.10
CA LEU A 54 14.86 -4.99 -6.77
C LEU A 54 15.88 -4.04 -6.13
N SER A 55 16.90 -3.64 -6.90
CA SER A 55 17.91 -2.67 -6.42
C SER A 55 17.32 -1.28 -6.15
N MET A 56 16.19 -0.94 -6.76
CA MET A 56 15.46 0.31 -6.54
C MET A 56 14.47 0.25 -5.39
N GLY A 57 14.32 -0.89 -4.75
CA GLY A 57 13.46 -1.02 -3.59
C GLY A 57 11.97 -1.09 -3.90
N CYS A 58 11.58 -1.78 -4.97
CA CYS A 58 10.17 -1.98 -5.29
C CYS A 58 9.47 -2.81 -4.21
N MET A 59 8.39 -2.29 -3.63
CA MET A 59 7.67 -2.94 -2.51
C MET A 59 6.99 -4.26 -2.87
N PRO A 60 6.44 -4.45 -4.09
CA PRO A 60 5.90 -5.75 -4.47
C PRO A 60 6.95 -6.86 -4.39
N GLU A 61 8.16 -6.60 -4.87
CA GLU A 61 9.28 -7.54 -4.83
C GLU A 61 9.76 -7.79 -3.40
N PHE A 62 9.71 -6.78 -2.54
CA PHE A 62 10.03 -6.94 -1.12
C PHE A 62 9.03 -7.82 -0.39
N ASN A 63 7.73 -7.65 -0.64
CA ASN A 63 6.73 -8.54 -0.06
C ASN A 63 6.93 -9.98 -0.53
N ALA A 64 7.26 -10.20 -1.80
CA ALA A 64 7.58 -11.53 -2.31
C ALA A 64 8.84 -12.11 -1.64
N TYR A 65 9.86 -11.29 -1.43
CA TYR A 65 11.08 -11.67 -0.73
C TYR A 65 10.81 -12.02 0.74
N LEU A 66 10.09 -11.16 1.47
CA LEU A 66 9.71 -11.42 2.85
C LEU A 66 8.84 -12.68 2.96
N TYR A 67 7.91 -12.88 2.03
CA TYR A 67 7.10 -14.10 2.00
C TYR A 67 7.95 -15.35 1.77
N HIS A 68 8.96 -15.29 0.92
CA HIS A 68 9.87 -16.42 0.70
C HIS A 68 10.51 -16.89 2.01
N TYR A 69 10.86 -15.97 2.91
CA TYR A 69 11.49 -16.27 4.20
C TYR A 69 10.50 -16.54 5.35
N ALA A 70 9.37 -15.85 5.36
CA ALA A 70 8.38 -15.91 6.44
C ALA A 70 7.28 -16.94 6.18
N GLY A 71 7.05 -17.30 4.91
CA GLY A 71 5.95 -18.16 4.51
C GLY A 71 4.60 -17.57 4.89
N GLU A 72 3.70 -18.43 5.36
CA GLU A 72 2.34 -18.06 5.77
C GLU A 72 2.31 -17.15 7.00
N ASP A 73 3.39 -17.12 7.77
CA ASP A 73 3.54 -16.30 8.97
C ASP A 73 3.96 -14.84 8.69
N ILE A 74 4.03 -14.42 7.43
CA ILE A 74 4.56 -13.09 7.06
C ILE A 74 3.89 -11.96 7.83
N PHE A 75 2.58 -11.99 8.03
CA PHE A 75 1.89 -10.93 8.76
C PHE A 75 2.25 -10.92 10.24
N ARG A 76 2.26 -12.08 10.87
CA ARG A 76 2.66 -12.20 12.28
C ARG A 76 4.12 -11.77 12.46
N ARG A 77 5.03 -12.28 11.63
CA ARG A 77 6.47 -11.99 11.72
C ARG A 77 6.81 -10.53 11.37
N THR A 78 6.04 -9.88 10.52
CA THR A 78 6.21 -8.45 10.23
C THR A 78 5.42 -7.55 11.17
N PHE A 79 4.47 -8.10 11.92
CA PHE A 79 3.75 -7.37 12.96
C PHE A 79 4.60 -7.16 14.21
N GLU A 80 5.32 -8.19 14.63
CA GLU A 80 6.32 -8.17 15.70
C GLU A 80 7.63 -8.78 15.18
N PRO A 81 8.41 -7.99 14.41
CA PRO A 81 9.61 -8.53 13.77
C PRO A 81 10.67 -8.91 14.81
N ASP A 82 11.11 -10.17 14.76
CA ASP A 82 12.29 -10.62 15.46
C ASP A 82 13.57 -10.05 14.81
N ALA A 83 14.74 -10.35 15.36
CA ALA A 83 16.02 -9.84 14.86
C ALA A 83 16.30 -10.28 13.41
N GLU A 84 15.92 -11.50 13.03
CA GLU A 84 16.06 -12.00 11.67
C GLU A 84 15.17 -11.23 10.70
N MET A 85 13.87 -11.11 11.02
CA MET A 85 12.91 -10.38 10.19
C MET A 85 13.27 -8.89 10.10
N THR A 86 13.71 -8.28 11.19
CA THR A 86 14.20 -6.90 11.19
C THR A 86 15.38 -6.74 10.23
N THR A 87 16.34 -7.67 10.24
CA THR A 87 17.48 -7.65 9.31
C THR A 87 17.03 -7.77 7.86
N LEU A 88 16.06 -8.62 7.57
CA LEU A 88 15.49 -8.74 6.22
C LEU A 88 14.77 -7.45 5.79
N MET A 89 14.00 -6.85 6.69
CA MET A 89 13.32 -5.59 6.44
C MET A 89 14.30 -4.43 6.25
N ASP A 90 15.39 -4.38 7.01
CA ASP A 90 16.46 -3.39 6.82
C ASP A 90 17.09 -3.50 5.44
N ARG A 91 17.37 -4.71 4.97
CA ARG A 91 17.88 -4.95 3.60
C ARG A 91 16.89 -4.47 2.54
N CYS A 92 15.61 -4.82 2.68
CA CYS A 92 14.57 -4.36 1.78
C CYS A 92 14.44 -2.84 1.77
N PHE A 93 14.58 -2.21 2.93
CA PHE A 93 14.37 -0.78 3.09
C PHE A 93 15.64 0.07 2.91
N ALA A 94 16.81 -0.54 2.63
CA ALA A 94 18.10 0.13 2.60
C ALA A 94 18.14 1.35 1.66
N ILE A 95 17.59 1.23 0.44
CA ILE A 95 17.58 2.32 -0.53
C ILE A 95 16.70 3.47 -0.04
N ARG A 96 15.52 3.18 0.53
CA ARG A 96 14.66 4.20 1.13
C ARG A 96 15.30 4.86 2.33
N SER A 97 15.99 4.09 3.17
CA SER A 97 16.77 4.64 4.29
C SER A 97 17.83 5.63 3.81
N SER A 98 18.53 5.33 2.72
CA SER A 98 19.51 6.23 2.12
C SER A 98 18.85 7.51 1.57
N SER A 99 17.70 7.38 0.91
CA SER A 99 16.92 8.53 0.42
C SER A 99 16.42 9.40 1.57
N ILE A 100 15.92 8.78 2.66
CA ILE A 100 15.50 9.51 3.87
C ILE A 100 16.69 10.23 4.52
N ALA A 101 17.85 9.58 4.61
CA ALA A 101 19.06 10.22 5.15
C ALA A 101 19.48 11.42 4.31
N TRP A 102 19.45 11.29 2.98
CA TRP A 102 19.71 12.39 2.07
C TRP A 102 18.69 13.53 2.24
N CYS A 103 17.40 13.23 2.34
CA CYS A 103 16.34 14.21 2.59
C CYS A 103 16.59 14.99 3.90
N ARG A 104 16.93 14.29 4.98
CA ARG A 104 17.26 14.91 6.26
C ARG A 104 18.46 15.86 6.18
N THR A 105 19.50 15.45 5.46
CA THR A 105 20.70 16.28 5.27
C THR A 105 20.40 17.57 4.49
N ASN A 106 19.44 17.51 3.57
CA ASN A 106 19.10 18.62 2.67
C ASN A 106 17.84 19.41 3.10
N GLY A 107 17.23 19.09 4.25
CA GLY A 107 16.01 19.75 4.71
C GLY A 107 14.80 19.52 3.82
N ILE A 108 14.71 18.34 3.17
CA ILE A 108 13.68 17.96 2.21
C ILE A 108 12.74 16.94 2.87
N ALA A 109 11.42 17.12 2.75
CA ALA A 109 10.44 16.14 3.19
C ALA A 109 10.53 14.85 2.36
N TYR A 110 10.27 13.71 2.98
CA TYR A 110 10.19 12.42 2.29
C TYR A 110 8.77 11.85 2.38
N CYS A 111 8.19 11.53 1.23
CA CYS A 111 6.85 10.95 1.12
C CYS A 111 6.88 9.67 0.30
N ASP A 112 6.40 8.56 0.86
CA ASP A 112 6.28 7.27 0.16
C ASP A 112 4.81 6.86 0.09
N ALA A 113 4.19 6.97 -1.09
CA ALA A 113 2.82 6.55 -1.32
C ALA A 113 2.82 5.16 -1.96
N ASN A 114 2.73 4.11 -1.13
CA ASN A 114 2.95 2.75 -1.58
C ASN A 114 1.89 1.78 -1.08
N ALA A 115 1.11 1.22 -2.00
CA ALA A 115 0.09 0.23 -1.70
C ALA A 115 0.63 -1.03 -0.99
N PHE A 116 1.89 -1.38 -1.20
CA PHE A 116 2.50 -2.59 -0.66
C PHE A 116 3.32 -2.36 0.61
N GLY A 117 3.27 -1.14 1.15
CA GLY A 117 3.96 -0.77 2.40
C GLY A 117 3.34 -1.35 3.67
N PHE A 118 2.21 -2.05 3.60
CA PHE A 118 1.45 -2.49 4.76
C PHE A 118 2.23 -3.41 5.70
N ASN A 119 3.10 -4.28 5.21
CA ASN A 119 3.92 -5.13 6.05
C ASN A 119 5.03 -4.37 6.80
N PHE A 120 5.35 -3.15 6.38
CA PHE A 120 6.42 -2.35 6.97
C PHE A 120 5.96 -1.35 8.03
N ILE A 121 4.66 -1.20 8.28
CA ILE A 121 4.10 -0.14 9.16
C ILE A 121 4.76 -0.15 10.53
N ASN A 122 4.76 -1.29 11.24
CA ASN A 122 5.32 -1.37 12.60
C ASN A 122 6.84 -1.16 12.61
N TYR A 123 7.55 -1.74 11.63
CA TYR A 123 8.98 -1.52 11.43
C TYR A 123 9.29 -0.03 11.20
N LEU A 124 8.54 0.63 10.31
CA LEU A 124 8.72 2.05 10.01
C LEU A 124 8.39 2.93 11.19
N HIS A 125 7.34 2.61 11.95
CA HIS A 125 6.99 3.37 13.15
C HIS A 125 8.07 3.23 14.23
N THR A 126 8.63 2.04 14.42
CA THR A 126 9.76 1.83 15.35
C THR A 126 11.00 2.62 14.92
N LYS A 127 11.31 2.62 13.62
CA LYS A 127 12.50 3.29 13.06
C LYS A 127 12.34 4.81 12.96
N PHE A 128 11.11 5.29 12.75
CA PHE A 128 10.76 6.69 12.56
C PHE A 128 9.51 7.06 13.40
N PRO A 129 9.64 7.23 14.73
CA PRO A 129 8.49 7.40 15.61
C PRO A 129 7.64 8.65 15.35
N SER A 130 8.25 9.70 14.77
CA SER A 130 7.57 10.96 14.39
C SER A 130 6.91 10.93 13.01
N ALA A 131 7.14 9.87 12.21
CA ALA A 131 6.57 9.76 10.88
C ALA A 131 5.05 9.77 10.88
N LYS A 132 4.46 10.33 9.83
CA LYS A 132 3.02 10.33 9.61
C LYS A 132 2.62 9.16 8.71
N PHE A 133 1.55 8.47 9.09
CA PHE A 133 1.02 7.32 8.39
C PHE A 133 -0.40 7.62 7.92
N ILE A 134 -0.67 7.36 6.65
CA ILE A 134 -1.99 7.46 6.05
C ILE A 134 -2.42 6.07 5.57
N HIS A 135 -3.49 5.54 6.13
CA HIS A 135 -4.20 4.41 5.56
C HIS A 135 -5.16 4.94 4.51
N LEU A 136 -4.79 4.85 3.25
CA LEU A 136 -5.62 5.27 2.14
C LEU A 136 -6.55 4.13 1.74
N VAL A 137 -7.83 4.35 1.90
CA VAL A 137 -8.88 3.39 1.60
C VAL A 137 -9.73 3.84 0.43
N ARG A 138 -10.39 2.90 -0.21
CA ARG A 138 -11.35 3.10 -1.28
C ARG A 138 -12.52 2.17 -1.09
N ASP A 139 -13.72 2.58 -1.51
CA ASP A 139 -14.89 1.71 -1.59
C ASP A 139 -14.51 0.32 -2.14
N GLY A 140 -14.88 -0.73 -1.42
CA GLY A 140 -14.46 -2.09 -1.75
C GLY A 140 -14.95 -2.54 -3.12
N TYR A 141 -16.19 -2.21 -3.48
CA TYR A 141 -16.75 -2.53 -4.81
C TYR A 141 -15.98 -1.83 -5.91
N ALA A 142 -15.64 -0.54 -5.71
CA ALA A 142 -14.88 0.23 -6.68
C ALA A 142 -13.43 -0.28 -6.80
N CYS A 143 -12.81 -0.64 -5.67
CA CYS A 143 -11.46 -1.19 -5.63
C CYS A 143 -11.38 -2.54 -6.35
N VAL A 144 -12.26 -3.50 -6.01
CA VAL A 144 -12.33 -4.83 -6.62
C VAL A 144 -12.61 -4.72 -8.13
N ARG A 145 -13.55 -3.85 -8.53
CA ARG A 145 -13.81 -3.57 -9.95
C ARG A 145 -12.57 -3.03 -10.67
N SER A 146 -11.81 -2.14 -10.03
CA SER A 146 -10.56 -1.61 -10.61
C SER A 146 -9.49 -2.70 -10.74
N TRP A 147 -9.35 -3.57 -9.74
CA TRP A 147 -8.45 -4.71 -9.79
C TRP A 147 -8.84 -5.71 -10.88
N SER A 148 -10.13 -5.99 -11.06
CA SER A 148 -10.61 -6.94 -12.05
C SER A 148 -10.31 -6.55 -13.50
N ARG A 149 -10.10 -5.25 -13.77
CA ARG A 149 -9.72 -4.72 -15.09
C ARG A 149 -8.25 -4.97 -15.44
N ARG A 150 -7.41 -5.34 -14.48
CA ARG A 150 -6.02 -5.71 -14.78
C ARG A 150 -6.01 -7.00 -15.58
N ASP A 151 -5.20 -7.04 -16.62
CA ASP A 151 -5.05 -8.20 -17.48
C ASP A 151 -4.81 -9.48 -16.65
N ALA A 152 -5.45 -10.58 -17.04
CA ALA A 152 -5.23 -11.89 -16.46
C ALA A 152 -3.75 -12.34 -16.53
N SER A 153 -2.97 -11.80 -17.46
CA SER A 153 -1.51 -11.99 -17.53
C SER A 153 -0.78 -11.33 -16.35
N THR A 154 -1.36 -10.27 -15.76
CA THR A 154 -0.87 -9.62 -14.55
C THR A 154 -1.27 -10.42 -13.29
N TYR A 155 -2.22 -11.33 -13.43
CA TYR A 155 -2.70 -12.27 -12.41
C TYR A 155 -2.62 -13.68 -12.98
N PRO A 156 -1.45 -14.29 -12.97
CA PRO A 156 -1.37 -15.62 -13.50
C PRO A 156 -2.23 -16.55 -12.63
N GLU A 157 -3.30 -17.05 -13.20
CA GLU A 157 -3.83 -18.33 -12.77
C GLU A 157 -2.76 -19.43 -12.92
N ARG A 158 -1.66 -19.12 -13.57
CA ARG A 158 -0.69 -20.09 -14.06
C ARG A 158 0.67 -20.10 -13.38
N LEU A 159 1.17 -19.04 -12.76
CA LEU A 159 2.45 -19.08 -12.02
C LEU A 159 2.58 -17.84 -11.15
N PRO A 160 3.11 -17.96 -9.91
CA PRO A 160 3.52 -16.80 -9.16
C PRO A 160 4.70 -16.16 -9.88
N ALA A 161 4.45 -15.07 -10.62
CA ALA A 161 5.55 -14.22 -11.04
C ALA A 161 6.21 -13.69 -9.76
N PRO A 162 7.50 -13.90 -9.56
CA PRO A 162 8.20 -13.29 -8.44
C PRO A 162 7.98 -11.78 -8.56
N GLY A 163 7.38 -11.17 -7.55
CA GLY A 163 7.24 -9.74 -7.46
C GLY A 163 5.89 -9.11 -7.74
N GLY A 164 4.85 -9.88 -7.99
CA GLY A 164 3.50 -9.31 -8.22
C GLY A 164 2.50 -9.65 -7.11
N ILE A 165 1.41 -8.86 -7.01
CA ILE A 165 0.19 -9.21 -6.27
C ILE A 165 -0.34 -10.59 -6.62
N SER A 166 -0.04 -11.07 -7.83
CA SER A 166 -0.41 -12.38 -8.31
C SER A 166 -0.04 -13.51 -7.37
N TRP A 167 1.06 -13.44 -6.67
CA TRP A 167 1.41 -14.48 -5.70
C TRP A 167 0.55 -14.43 -4.42
N LEU A 168 0.12 -13.24 -3.98
CA LEU A 168 -0.84 -13.08 -2.88
C LEU A 168 -2.20 -13.67 -3.26
N LEU A 169 -2.55 -13.62 -4.55
CA LEU A 169 -3.82 -14.12 -5.06
C LEU A 169 -3.75 -15.57 -5.54
N ALA A 170 -2.56 -16.10 -5.79
CA ALA A 170 -2.36 -17.44 -6.37
C ALA A 170 -2.08 -18.54 -5.34
N LYS A 171 -1.68 -18.19 -4.11
CA LYS A 171 -1.42 -19.18 -3.05
C LYS A 171 -2.47 -19.08 -1.94
N PRO A 172 -2.82 -20.22 -1.30
CA PRO A 172 -3.64 -20.16 -0.11
C PRO A 172 -2.92 -19.29 0.90
N ALA A 173 -3.59 -18.25 1.23
CA ALA A 173 -3.37 -17.27 2.27
C ALA A 173 -2.00 -17.30 2.96
N PRO A 174 -1.17 -16.29 2.76
CA PRO A 174 -0.15 -15.97 3.74
C PRO A 174 -0.77 -15.49 5.07
N PHE A 175 -2.08 -15.69 5.24
CA PHE A 175 -2.85 -15.16 6.35
C PHE A 175 -3.60 -16.30 7.01
N PRO A 176 -3.33 -16.57 8.27
CA PRO A 176 -4.00 -17.63 8.98
C PRO A 176 -5.46 -17.25 9.25
N SER A 177 -6.34 -17.61 8.34
CA SER A 177 -7.67 -17.94 8.77
C SER A 177 -7.95 -19.34 8.26
N GLU A 178 -8.11 -20.28 9.16
CA GLU A 178 -8.46 -21.68 8.85
C GLU A 178 -9.65 -21.79 7.88
N VAL A 179 -10.57 -20.83 7.96
CA VAL A 179 -11.74 -20.72 7.09
C VAL A 179 -11.36 -20.48 5.62
N VAL A 180 -10.27 -19.76 5.35
CA VAL A 180 -9.85 -19.42 3.99
C VAL A 180 -9.02 -20.54 3.35
N HIS A 181 -8.23 -21.27 4.13
CA HIS A 181 -7.38 -22.36 3.61
C HIS A 181 -8.20 -23.44 2.89
N GLY A 182 -9.32 -23.90 3.48
CA GLY A 182 -10.19 -24.88 2.86
C GLY A 182 -10.95 -24.37 1.63
N SER A 183 -11.22 -23.07 1.57
CA SER A 183 -12.04 -22.45 0.52
C SER A 183 -11.25 -21.84 -0.63
N TRP A 184 -9.94 -21.57 -0.46
CA TRP A 184 -9.14 -20.83 -1.44
C TRP A 184 -9.08 -21.46 -2.82
N ALA A 185 -8.98 -22.78 -2.89
CA ALA A 185 -8.97 -23.51 -4.16
C ALA A 185 -10.26 -23.34 -4.96
N HIS A 186 -11.38 -23.09 -4.25
CA HIS A 186 -12.71 -22.91 -4.82
C HIS A 186 -13.08 -21.45 -5.06
N PHE A 187 -12.27 -20.48 -4.56
CA PHE A 187 -12.51 -19.06 -4.78
C PHE A 187 -12.30 -18.70 -6.24
N ASP A 188 -13.31 -18.08 -6.82
CA ASP A 188 -13.16 -17.41 -8.10
C ASP A 188 -12.33 -16.11 -7.97
N ARG A 189 -12.06 -15.46 -9.10
CA ARG A 189 -11.24 -14.24 -9.14
C ARG A 189 -11.83 -13.11 -8.29
N LEU A 190 -13.13 -12.92 -8.33
CA LEU A 190 -13.82 -11.91 -7.53
C LEU A 190 -13.59 -12.17 -6.04
N GLN A 191 -13.80 -13.40 -5.61
CA GLN A 191 -13.65 -13.78 -4.21
C GLN A 191 -12.20 -13.58 -3.71
N ARG A 192 -11.20 -13.94 -4.53
CA ARG A 192 -9.78 -13.74 -4.19
C ARG A 192 -9.42 -12.26 -4.05
N ILE A 193 -9.89 -11.40 -4.96
CA ILE A 193 -9.65 -9.96 -4.88
C ILE A 193 -10.40 -9.35 -3.69
N SER A 194 -11.63 -9.79 -3.41
CA SER A 194 -12.43 -9.33 -2.26
C SER A 194 -11.77 -9.70 -0.94
N TRP A 195 -11.30 -10.95 -0.84
CA TRP A 195 -10.52 -11.42 0.30
C TRP A 195 -9.24 -10.59 0.50
N PHE A 196 -8.48 -10.33 -0.57
CA PHE A 196 -7.27 -9.49 -0.52
C PHE A 196 -7.60 -8.09 0.00
N TRP A 197 -8.63 -7.45 -0.55
CA TRP A 197 -9.05 -6.11 -0.12
C TRP A 197 -9.39 -6.10 1.38
N ASN A 198 -10.20 -7.06 1.83
CA ASN A 198 -10.58 -7.19 3.23
C ASN A 198 -9.37 -7.41 4.14
N THR A 199 -8.55 -8.41 3.81
CA THR A 199 -7.45 -8.86 4.67
C THR A 199 -6.34 -7.82 4.79
N VAL A 200 -5.97 -7.14 3.70
CA VAL A 200 -4.97 -6.09 3.75
C VAL A 200 -5.47 -4.89 4.56
N ASN A 201 -6.71 -4.45 4.35
CA ASN A 201 -7.27 -3.35 5.14
C ASN A 201 -7.38 -3.72 6.63
N ALA A 202 -7.77 -4.95 6.96
CA ALA A 202 -7.81 -5.44 8.34
C ALA A 202 -6.40 -5.42 8.98
N ASN A 203 -5.39 -5.90 8.26
CA ASN A 203 -4.02 -5.91 8.71
C ASN A 203 -3.46 -4.49 8.92
N ILE A 204 -3.75 -3.56 8.01
CA ILE A 204 -3.35 -2.16 8.18
C ILE A 204 -4.05 -1.57 9.41
N ALA A 205 -5.35 -1.78 9.57
CA ALA A 205 -6.11 -1.25 10.71
C ALA A 205 -5.53 -1.74 12.04
N GLU A 206 -5.21 -3.03 12.17
CA GLU A 206 -4.60 -3.61 13.37
C GLU A 206 -3.23 -2.97 13.68
N ARG A 207 -2.39 -2.75 12.66
CA ARG A 207 -1.08 -2.08 12.82
C ARG A 207 -1.26 -0.61 13.21
N PHE A 208 -2.26 0.04 12.67
CA PHE A 208 -2.59 1.42 12.98
C PHE A 208 -3.00 1.59 14.45
N ASP A 209 -3.56 0.56 15.09
CA ASP A 209 -3.89 0.65 16.52
C ASP A 209 -2.65 0.90 17.39
N ARG A 210 -1.45 0.51 16.95
CA ARG A 210 -0.17 0.75 17.62
C ARG A 210 0.43 2.13 17.35
N ILE A 211 -0.05 2.87 16.35
CA ILE A 211 0.46 4.19 16.02
C ILE A 211 -0.31 5.25 16.81
N PRO A 212 0.38 6.22 17.45
CA PRO A 212 -0.27 7.33 18.13
C PRO A 212 -1.24 8.08 17.20
N VAL A 213 -2.38 8.51 17.73
CA VAL A 213 -3.43 9.22 16.96
C VAL A 213 -2.89 10.45 16.23
N ALA A 214 -1.96 11.17 16.83
CA ALA A 214 -1.31 12.33 16.22
C ALA A 214 -0.48 11.98 14.97
N ASN A 215 -0.11 10.70 14.78
CA ASN A 215 0.76 10.25 13.69
C ASN A 215 0.04 9.36 12.67
N LYS A 216 -1.24 9.11 12.84
CA LYS A 216 -2.02 8.27 11.91
C LYS A 216 -3.28 8.95 11.42
N ARG A 217 -3.68 8.64 10.19
CA ARG A 217 -4.97 9.06 9.62
C ARG A 217 -5.50 7.97 8.68
N VAL A 218 -6.77 7.64 8.78
CA VAL A 218 -7.50 6.88 7.76
C VAL A 218 -8.12 7.91 6.83
N LEU A 219 -7.95 7.74 5.52
CA LEU A 219 -8.40 8.67 4.50
C LEU A 219 -9.10 7.90 3.38
N LYS A 220 -10.34 8.25 3.08
CA LYS A 220 -11.05 7.74 1.92
C LYS A 220 -10.61 8.51 0.68
N ILE A 221 -10.27 7.80 -0.41
CA ILE A 221 -9.87 8.47 -1.66
C ILE A 221 -10.99 9.35 -2.21
N GLU A 222 -12.23 8.99 -1.96
CA GLU A 222 -13.41 9.74 -2.36
C GLU A 222 -13.49 11.11 -1.66
N GLU A 223 -12.79 11.29 -0.54
CA GLU A 223 -12.68 12.54 0.22
C GLU A 223 -11.44 13.37 -0.18
N VAL A 224 -10.61 12.88 -1.09
CA VAL A 224 -9.41 13.58 -1.56
C VAL A 224 -9.80 14.52 -2.69
N THR A 225 -10.05 15.77 -2.34
CA THR A 225 -10.46 16.85 -3.25
C THR A 225 -9.53 18.06 -3.10
N GLN A 226 -9.65 19.04 -4.00
CA GLN A 226 -8.86 20.28 -3.90
C GLN A 226 -9.07 21.01 -2.56
N GLU A 227 -10.29 20.93 -2.01
CA GLU A 227 -10.65 21.58 -0.74
C GLU A 227 -10.08 20.84 0.47
N THR A 228 -9.94 19.51 0.40
CA THR A 228 -9.49 18.69 1.54
C THR A 228 -7.97 18.47 1.59
N ILE A 229 -7.28 18.57 0.47
CA ILE A 229 -5.82 18.40 0.38
C ILE A 229 -5.05 19.30 1.36
N PRO A 230 -5.32 20.60 1.52
CA PRO A 230 -4.59 21.42 2.48
C PRO A 230 -4.61 20.87 3.90
N GLY A 231 -5.76 20.36 4.34
CA GLY A 231 -5.88 19.70 5.66
C GLY A 231 -5.11 18.38 5.77
N ILE A 232 -4.97 17.65 4.68
CA ILE A 232 -4.15 16.43 4.63
C ILE A 232 -2.66 16.78 4.70
N LEU A 233 -2.23 17.77 3.93
CA LEU A 233 -0.83 18.24 3.92
C LEU A 233 -0.43 18.85 5.27
N ASN A 234 -1.32 19.60 5.91
CA ASN A 234 -1.10 20.14 7.27
C ASN A 234 -0.91 19.00 8.30
N PHE A 235 -1.72 17.93 8.25
CA PHE A 235 -1.51 16.74 9.08
C PHE A 235 -0.13 16.13 8.86
N CYS A 236 0.35 16.11 7.62
CA CYS A 236 1.66 15.59 7.24
C CYS A 236 2.82 16.51 7.63
N GLY A 237 2.57 17.76 8.05
CA GLY A 237 3.59 18.78 8.26
C GLY A 237 4.23 19.27 6.96
N LEU A 238 3.48 19.23 5.86
CA LEU A 238 3.93 19.58 4.50
C LEU A 238 3.40 20.95 4.07
N PRO A 239 4.06 21.63 3.10
CA PRO A 239 3.51 22.82 2.46
C PRO A 239 2.10 22.56 1.90
N GLN A 240 1.21 23.56 2.01
CA GLN A 240 -0.17 23.40 1.57
C GLN A 240 -0.41 23.78 0.10
N GLU A 241 0.61 24.34 -0.55
CA GLU A 241 0.55 24.71 -1.96
C GLU A 241 0.85 23.49 -2.83
N PHE A 242 -0.12 23.02 -3.58
CA PHE A 242 -0.02 21.88 -4.50
C PHE A 242 -0.59 22.24 -5.88
N LYS A 243 -0.25 21.46 -6.90
CA LYS A 243 -0.80 21.65 -8.25
C LYS A 243 -2.12 20.91 -8.40
N PRO A 244 -3.26 21.61 -8.68
CA PRO A 244 -4.57 20.98 -8.84
C PRO A 244 -4.60 19.83 -9.86
N ASP A 245 -3.83 19.94 -10.95
CA ASP A 245 -3.73 18.88 -11.97
C ASP A 245 -3.17 17.55 -11.43
N SER A 246 -2.53 17.56 -10.25
CA SER A 246 -2.08 16.35 -9.59
C SER A 246 -3.22 15.43 -9.16
N LEU A 247 -4.45 15.95 -9.04
CA LEU A 247 -5.66 15.20 -8.70
C LEU A 247 -6.36 14.60 -9.93
N ALA A 248 -5.90 14.88 -11.16
CA ALA A 248 -6.51 14.28 -12.34
C ALA A 248 -6.55 12.75 -12.23
N PRO A 249 -7.67 12.11 -12.60
CA PRO A 249 -7.79 10.65 -12.53
C PRO A 249 -6.72 9.99 -13.40
N ASP A 250 -6.17 8.89 -12.91
CA ASP A 250 -5.33 8.03 -13.73
C ASP A 250 -6.16 7.35 -14.81
N ASP A 251 -5.51 7.03 -15.94
CA ASP A 251 -6.10 6.27 -17.01
C ASP A 251 -6.67 4.93 -16.49
N PRO A 252 -7.93 4.63 -16.72
CA PRO A 252 -8.52 3.40 -16.26
C PRO A 252 -7.84 2.22 -16.96
N SER A 253 -7.52 1.18 -16.20
CA SER A 253 -7.00 -0.09 -16.72
C SER A 253 -7.87 -0.61 -17.86
N ALA A 254 -7.24 -1.00 -18.97
CA ALA A 254 -7.90 -1.37 -20.21
C ALA A 254 -8.41 -2.82 -20.19
N GLY A 255 -9.33 -3.23 -19.44
CA GLY A 255 -9.88 -4.60 -19.44
C GLY A 255 -11.37 -4.63 -19.05
N PRO A 256 -12.07 -5.75 -19.30
CA PRO A 256 -13.44 -5.90 -18.86
C PRO A 256 -13.51 -5.86 -17.32
N ALA A 257 -14.39 -5.00 -16.80
CA ALA A 257 -14.65 -4.95 -15.37
C ALA A 257 -15.63 -6.05 -14.96
N ILE A 258 -15.48 -6.54 -13.72
CA ILE A 258 -16.52 -7.34 -13.09
C ILE A 258 -17.82 -6.53 -13.03
N GLU A 259 -18.92 -7.16 -13.43
CA GLU A 259 -20.27 -6.63 -13.23
C GLU A 259 -20.76 -6.98 -11.83
N TRP A 260 -21.43 -6.01 -11.19
CA TRP A 260 -22.03 -6.19 -9.89
C TRP A 260 -23.46 -6.76 -10.05
N THR A 261 -23.51 -8.08 -10.22
CA THR A 261 -24.76 -8.83 -10.15
C THR A 261 -25.11 -9.14 -8.68
N PRO A 262 -26.37 -9.45 -8.34
CA PRO A 262 -26.72 -9.86 -6.97
C PRO A 262 -25.92 -11.04 -6.43
N GLU A 263 -25.46 -11.95 -7.32
CA GLU A 263 -24.57 -13.05 -6.96
C GLU A 263 -23.16 -12.55 -6.59
N ASN A 264 -22.58 -11.68 -7.39
CA ASN A 264 -21.26 -11.10 -7.18
C ASN A 264 -21.23 -10.22 -5.93
N GLU A 265 -22.31 -9.48 -5.66
CA GLU A 265 -22.45 -8.70 -4.43
C GLU A 265 -22.50 -9.61 -3.20
N ARG A 266 -23.27 -10.71 -3.23
CA ARG A 266 -23.27 -11.68 -2.14
C ARG A 266 -21.90 -12.30 -1.89
N LYS A 267 -21.16 -12.67 -2.95
CA LYS A 267 -19.79 -13.21 -2.84
C LYS A 267 -18.83 -12.19 -2.20
N PHE A 268 -18.92 -10.93 -2.61
CA PHE A 268 -18.12 -9.86 -2.04
C PHE A 268 -18.49 -9.63 -0.57
N ASN A 269 -19.77 -9.46 -0.26
CA ASN A 269 -20.25 -9.19 1.09
C ASN A 269 -19.88 -10.31 2.07
N ALA A 270 -19.94 -11.56 1.65
CA ALA A 270 -19.53 -12.69 2.48
C ALA A 270 -18.07 -12.62 2.96
N LEU A 271 -17.21 -11.91 2.22
CA LEU A 271 -15.78 -11.79 2.53
C LEU A 271 -15.39 -10.42 3.08
N ALA A 272 -16.07 -9.36 2.70
CA ALA A 272 -15.63 -8.00 2.90
C ALA A 272 -16.57 -7.12 3.75
N ALA A 273 -17.79 -7.56 4.05
CA ALA A 273 -18.77 -6.76 4.78
C ALA A 273 -18.24 -6.18 6.10
N PRO A 274 -17.59 -6.95 7.00
CA PRO A 274 -17.13 -6.41 8.28
C PRO A 274 -16.13 -5.26 8.10
N MET A 275 -15.28 -5.32 7.07
CA MET A 275 -14.31 -4.27 6.81
C MET A 275 -14.95 -3.08 6.10
N MET A 276 -15.93 -3.28 5.23
CA MET A 276 -16.73 -2.21 4.64
C MET A 276 -17.39 -1.37 5.75
N GLU A 277 -18.05 -2.04 6.70
CA GLU A 277 -18.70 -1.40 7.84
C GLU A 277 -17.67 -0.68 8.74
N LYS A 278 -16.56 -1.34 9.09
CA LYS A 278 -15.49 -0.75 9.91
C LYS A 278 -14.92 0.53 9.27
N LEU A 279 -14.82 0.57 7.95
CA LEU A 279 -14.32 1.73 7.19
C LEU A 279 -15.43 2.73 6.85
N GLY A 280 -16.68 2.49 7.27
CA GLY A 280 -17.82 3.37 7.06
C GLY A 280 -18.27 3.44 5.59
N TYR A 281 -18.21 2.32 4.87
CA TYR A 281 -18.78 2.16 3.54
C TYR A 281 -20.10 1.39 3.61
N ALA A 282 -21.06 1.75 2.76
CA ALA A 282 -22.32 1.05 2.65
C ALA A 282 -22.15 -0.29 1.90
N LEU A 283 -22.91 -1.30 2.33
CA LEU A 283 -23.11 -2.54 1.56
C LEU A 283 -24.18 -2.34 0.49
N ARG A 284 -24.08 -3.09 -0.59
CA ARG A 284 -25.08 -3.15 -1.68
C ARG A 284 -25.95 -4.39 -1.53
#